data_8fa8c0a3f70b5e3fabd34ce59b9657ef
#
_entry.id   8fa8c0a3f70b5e3fabd34ce59b9657ef
#
_cell.length_a   1.000
_cell.length_b   1.000
_cell.length_c   1.000
_cell.angle_alpha   90.00
_cell.angle_beta   90.00
_cell.angle_gamma   90.00
#
_symmetry.space_group_name_H-M   'P 1'
#
loop_
_entity.id
_entity.type
_entity.pdbx_description
1 polymer ?
#
loop_
_entity_poly.entity_id
_entity_poly.type
_entity_poly.pdbx_seq_one_letter_code
_entity_poly.pdbx_strand_id
1 'polypeptide(L)'
;MTHAPPPYYAVIFSSTRDVRPDGGYAETAARMEELARQQPGFLDVESARDSSLGITVSYWATREAVAAWGRHAEHLLAQKFGRSKWYTNFALRICVVESVRSFTRSDGDAA
;
A
#
# COMPACT_ATOMS: atom_id res chain seq x y z
N MET A 1 -4.50 9.06 -7.57
CA MET A 1 -4.22 10.01 -6.48
C MET A 1 -5.50 10.39 -5.79
N THR A 2 -5.55 10.33 -4.47
CA THR A 2 -6.76 10.72 -3.76
C THR A 2 -6.89 12.23 -3.67
N HIS A 3 -8.12 12.71 -3.72
CA HIS A 3 -8.43 14.13 -3.58
C HIS A 3 -9.20 14.42 -2.28
N ALA A 4 -9.20 13.47 -1.35
CA ALA A 4 -9.86 13.67 -0.06
C ALA A 4 -9.20 14.80 0.71
N PRO A 5 -9.99 15.60 1.44
CA PRO A 5 -9.41 16.65 2.26
C PRO A 5 -8.70 16.05 3.48
N PRO A 6 -7.52 16.57 3.84
CA PRO A 6 -6.86 16.13 5.06
C PRO A 6 -7.61 16.63 6.31
N PRO A 7 -7.43 15.98 7.46
CA PRO A 7 -6.52 14.86 7.64
C PRO A 7 -7.11 13.55 7.16
N TYR A 8 -6.25 12.69 6.67
CA TYR A 8 -6.59 11.30 6.42
C TYR A 8 -5.36 10.47 6.77
N TYR A 9 -5.37 9.19 6.46
CA TYR A 9 -4.34 8.30 6.97
C TYR A 9 -3.65 7.57 5.82
N ALA A 10 -2.38 7.26 6.02
CA ALA A 10 -1.60 6.48 5.07
C ALA A 10 -1.01 5.27 5.78
N VAL A 11 -1.04 4.14 5.11
CA VAL A 11 -0.32 2.94 5.54
C VAL A 11 0.81 2.73 4.55
N ILE A 12 2.03 2.78 5.05
CA ILE A 12 3.21 2.57 4.23
C ILE A 12 3.73 1.17 4.50
N PHE A 13 3.67 0.33 3.48
CA PHE A 13 4.24 -1.01 3.52
C PHE A 13 5.52 -0.99 2.70
N SER A 14 6.66 -1.15 3.36
CA SER A 14 7.93 -1.25 2.68
C SER A 14 8.51 -2.63 2.92
N SER A 15 9.08 -3.22 1.90
CA SER A 15 9.58 -4.58 2.00
C SER A 15 10.81 -4.78 1.12
N THR A 16 11.68 -5.65 1.56
CA THR A 16 12.78 -6.15 0.77
C THR A 16 12.53 -7.63 0.57
N ARG A 17 12.55 -8.07 -0.68
CA ARG A 17 12.29 -9.47 -0.96
C ARG A 17 13.51 -10.15 -1.55
N ASP A 18 13.51 -11.47 -1.45
CA ASP A 18 14.51 -12.29 -2.10
C ASP A 18 14.36 -12.13 -3.61
N VAL A 19 15.49 -12.03 -4.32
CA VAL A 19 15.48 -11.85 -5.78
C VAL A 19 15.26 -13.13 -6.55
N ARG A 20 15.00 -14.25 -5.87
CA ARG A 20 14.72 -15.52 -6.53
C ARG A 20 13.38 -15.45 -7.27
N PRO A 21 13.14 -16.45 -8.17
CA PRO A 21 11.88 -16.47 -8.92
C PRO A 21 10.66 -16.29 -8.02
N ASP A 22 9.68 -15.63 -8.58
CA ASP A 22 8.53 -15.10 -7.89
C ASP A 22 7.59 -16.14 -7.32
N GLY A 23 7.61 -17.12 -6.91
CA GLY A 23 6.72 -18.09 -6.26
C GLY A 23 5.28 -17.64 -5.93
N GLY A 24 4.69 -16.76 -6.73
CA GLY A 24 3.34 -16.27 -6.49
C GLY A 24 3.27 -14.89 -5.85
N TYR A 25 4.41 -14.22 -5.74
CA TYR A 25 4.46 -12.90 -5.12
C TYR A 25 3.57 -11.87 -5.82
N ALA A 26 3.68 -11.79 -7.14
CA ALA A 26 2.92 -10.80 -7.90
C ALA A 26 1.42 -11.02 -7.76
N GLU A 27 0.98 -12.26 -7.73
CA GLU A 27 -0.43 -12.60 -7.55
C GLU A 27 -0.93 -12.18 -6.17
N THR A 28 -0.12 -12.41 -5.15
CA THR A 28 -0.48 -12.04 -3.78
C THR A 28 -0.54 -10.52 -3.62
N ALA A 29 0.43 -9.81 -4.19
CA ALA A 29 0.44 -8.35 -4.15
C ALA A 29 -0.82 -7.78 -4.83
N ALA A 30 -1.16 -8.29 -6.00
CA ALA A 30 -2.36 -7.87 -6.71
C ALA A 30 -3.63 -8.17 -5.91
N ARG A 31 -3.67 -9.33 -5.25
CA ARG A 31 -4.81 -9.71 -4.43
C ARG A 31 -4.98 -8.80 -3.23
N MET A 32 -3.87 -8.45 -2.59
CA MET A 32 -3.92 -7.53 -1.45
C MET A 32 -4.43 -6.15 -1.86
N GLU A 33 -3.97 -5.64 -3.00
CA GLU A 33 -4.45 -4.37 -3.51
C GLU A 33 -5.94 -4.42 -3.82
N GLU A 34 -6.40 -5.49 -4.46
CA GLU A 34 -7.82 -5.69 -4.76
C GLU A 34 -8.64 -5.72 -3.48
N LEU A 35 -8.18 -6.43 -2.45
CA LEU A 35 -8.88 -6.50 -1.18
C LEU A 35 -8.92 -5.16 -0.48
N ALA A 36 -7.84 -4.39 -0.54
CA ALA A 36 -7.81 -3.05 0.04
C ALA A 36 -8.86 -2.15 -0.60
N ARG A 37 -8.99 -2.23 -1.92
CA ARG A 37 -9.97 -1.40 -2.66
C ARG A 37 -11.40 -1.67 -2.25
N GLN A 38 -11.68 -2.84 -1.70
CA GLN A 38 -13.02 -3.24 -1.28
C GLN A 38 -13.34 -2.85 0.16
N GLN A 39 -12.35 -2.36 0.91
CA GLN A 39 -12.56 -2.07 2.34
C GLN A 39 -13.24 -0.73 2.56
N PRO A 40 -14.12 -0.64 3.57
CA PRO A 40 -14.70 0.65 3.93
C PRO A 40 -13.61 1.65 4.29
N GLY A 41 -13.75 2.88 3.82
CA GLY A 41 -12.79 3.93 4.10
C GLY A 41 -11.57 3.97 3.21
N PHE A 42 -11.45 3.04 2.27
CA PHE A 42 -10.36 3.08 1.29
C PHE A 42 -10.47 4.33 0.42
N LEU A 43 -9.34 5.02 0.23
CA LEU A 43 -9.28 6.20 -0.63
C LEU A 43 -8.47 5.94 -1.90
N ASP A 44 -7.26 5.40 -1.77
CA ASP A 44 -6.40 5.16 -2.93
C ASP A 44 -5.21 4.29 -2.54
N VAL A 45 -4.48 3.82 -3.52
CA VAL A 45 -3.25 3.05 -3.31
C VAL A 45 -2.26 3.36 -4.43
N GLU A 46 -0.99 3.47 -4.04
CA GLU A 46 0.11 3.68 -4.98
C GLU A 46 1.24 2.74 -4.60
N SER A 47 1.94 2.20 -5.58
CA SER A 47 3.06 1.33 -5.28
C SER A 47 4.15 1.48 -6.33
N ALA A 48 5.37 1.22 -5.90
CA ALA A 48 6.54 1.19 -6.76
C ALA A 48 7.48 0.12 -6.27
N ARG A 49 8.20 -0.48 -7.18
CA ARG A 49 9.09 -1.59 -6.84
C ARG A 49 10.26 -1.65 -7.82
N ASP A 50 11.46 -1.86 -7.27
CA ASP A 50 12.59 -2.28 -8.08
C ASP A 50 12.84 -3.77 -7.85
N SER A 51 14.03 -4.27 -8.16
CA SER A 51 14.33 -5.69 -8.05
C SER A 51 14.25 -6.24 -6.63
N SER A 52 14.47 -5.41 -5.62
CA SER A 52 14.48 -5.87 -4.24
C SER A 52 13.57 -5.09 -3.33
N LEU A 53 13.52 -3.76 -3.45
CA LEU A 53 12.73 -2.89 -2.58
C LEU A 53 11.37 -2.61 -3.18
N GLY A 54 10.33 -2.78 -2.37
CA GLY A 54 8.97 -2.42 -2.75
C GLY A 54 8.36 -1.50 -1.72
N ILE A 55 7.61 -0.52 -2.19
CA ILE A 55 6.88 0.41 -1.32
C ILE A 55 5.46 0.52 -1.84
N THR A 56 4.50 0.29 -0.96
CA THR A 56 3.08 0.46 -1.25
C THR A 56 2.51 1.40 -0.21
N VAL A 57 1.82 2.45 -0.68
CA VAL A 57 1.16 3.40 0.20
C VAL A 57 -0.32 3.33 -0.08
N SER A 58 -1.11 3.03 0.94
CA SER A 58 -2.56 3.06 0.84
C SER A 58 -3.10 4.18 1.71
N TYR A 59 -4.20 4.78 1.26
CA TYR A 59 -4.79 5.96 1.90
C TYR A 59 -6.18 5.63 2.38
N TRP A 60 -6.51 6.11 3.60
CA TRP A 60 -7.71 5.69 4.31
C TRP A 60 -8.37 6.89 4.98
N ALA A 61 -9.69 6.92 4.95
CA ALA A 61 -10.46 8.04 5.44
C ALA A 61 -10.47 8.15 6.96
N THR A 62 -10.43 7.02 7.66
CA THR A 62 -10.60 6.99 9.11
C THR A 62 -9.57 6.12 9.79
N ARG A 63 -9.37 6.38 11.08
CA ARG A 63 -8.49 5.56 11.91
C ARG A 63 -9.01 4.13 12.04
N GLU A 64 -10.32 3.97 12.10
CA GLU A 64 -10.95 2.65 12.18
C GLU A 64 -10.69 1.84 10.92
N ALA A 65 -10.76 2.48 9.76
CA ALA A 65 -10.48 1.81 8.49
C ALA A 65 -9.03 1.33 8.44
N VAL A 66 -8.10 2.17 8.91
CA VAL A 66 -6.68 1.81 8.98
C VAL A 66 -6.49 0.60 9.89
N ALA A 67 -7.10 0.61 11.06
CA ALA A 67 -6.95 -0.49 12.02
C ALA A 67 -7.50 -1.80 11.45
N ALA A 68 -8.66 -1.73 10.82
CA ALA A 68 -9.26 -2.92 10.20
C ALA A 68 -8.40 -3.46 9.07
N TRP A 69 -7.91 -2.58 8.21
CA TRP A 69 -7.04 -3.00 7.11
C TRP A 69 -5.72 -3.58 7.63
N GLY A 70 -5.14 -2.96 8.66
CA GLY A 70 -3.89 -3.45 9.23
C GLY A 70 -4.01 -4.89 9.71
N ARG A 71 -5.08 -5.22 10.42
CA ARG A 71 -5.33 -6.58 10.88
C ARG A 71 -5.50 -7.54 9.72
N HIS A 72 -6.24 -7.13 8.70
CA HIS A 72 -6.50 -7.96 7.53
C HIS A 72 -5.20 -8.23 6.76
N ALA A 73 -4.42 -7.17 6.53
CA ALA A 73 -3.16 -7.28 5.80
C ALA A 73 -2.14 -8.14 6.55
N GLU A 74 -2.02 -7.96 7.85
CA GLU A 74 -1.11 -8.77 8.66
C GLU A 74 -1.49 -10.24 8.61
N HIS A 75 -2.77 -10.54 8.67
CA HIS A 75 -3.25 -11.91 8.58
C HIS A 75 -2.87 -12.56 7.25
N LEU A 76 -3.11 -11.85 6.15
CA LEU A 76 -2.76 -12.34 4.83
C LEU A 76 -1.25 -12.55 4.67
N LEU A 77 -0.46 -11.59 5.15
CA LEU A 77 0.99 -11.69 5.09
C LEU A 77 1.49 -12.86 5.92
N ALA A 78 0.92 -13.07 7.10
CA ALA A 78 1.33 -14.18 7.95
C ALA A 78 1.07 -15.52 7.26
N GLN A 79 -0.08 -15.67 6.62
CA GLN A 79 -0.41 -16.89 5.90
C GLN A 79 0.56 -17.18 4.75
N LYS A 80 0.89 -16.15 3.98
CA LYS A 80 1.77 -16.32 2.81
C LYS A 80 3.24 -16.32 3.20
N PHE A 81 3.63 -15.45 4.13
CA PHE A 81 5.01 -15.30 4.54
C PHE A 81 5.56 -16.57 5.19
N GLY A 82 4.76 -17.20 6.03
CA GLY A 82 5.17 -18.43 6.70
C GLY A 82 5.41 -19.59 5.74
N ARG A 83 4.94 -19.49 4.50
CA ARG A 83 5.06 -20.57 3.52
C ARG A 83 6.11 -20.28 2.46
N SER A 84 6.23 -19.04 2.02
CA SER A 84 7.01 -18.71 0.83
C SER A 84 8.31 -18.00 1.10
N LYS A 85 8.45 -17.34 2.23
CA LYS A 85 9.66 -16.58 2.60
C LYS A 85 10.06 -15.57 1.51
N TRP A 86 9.08 -14.89 0.93
CA TRP A 86 9.33 -13.91 -0.12
C TRP A 86 10.13 -12.71 0.36
N TYR A 87 9.90 -12.30 1.60
CA TYR A 87 10.50 -11.08 2.12
C TYR A 87 11.70 -11.41 3.01
N THR A 88 12.78 -10.67 2.87
CA THR A 88 13.83 -10.68 3.86
C THR A 88 13.44 -9.81 5.04
N ASN A 89 12.65 -8.77 4.77
CA ASN A 89 12.06 -7.95 5.84
C ASN A 89 10.87 -7.17 5.29
N PHE A 90 10.04 -6.69 6.18
CA PHE A 90 9.00 -5.73 5.83
C PHE A 90 8.66 -4.88 7.04
N ALA A 91 8.05 -3.73 6.78
CA ALA A 91 7.53 -2.85 7.83
C ALA A 91 6.21 -2.23 7.37
N LEU A 92 5.29 -2.10 8.30
CA LEU A 92 4.04 -1.37 8.11
C LEU A 92 4.10 -0.14 9.01
N ARG A 93 3.89 1.03 8.40
CA ARG A 93 3.88 2.29 9.15
C ARG A 93 2.56 2.97 8.90
N ILE A 94 1.94 3.46 9.98
CA ILE A 94 0.68 4.18 9.91
C ILE A 94 0.98 5.64 10.18
N CYS A 95 0.55 6.49 9.27
CA CYS A 95 0.86 7.92 9.30
C CYS A 95 -0.41 8.73 9.16
N VAL A 96 -0.38 9.95 9.69
CA VAL A 96 -1.45 10.92 9.46
C VAL A 96 -0.98 11.85 8.35
N VAL A 97 -1.83 12.05 7.35
CA VAL A 97 -1.58 13.05 6.33
C VAL A 97 -2.20 14.35 6.82
N GLU A 98 -1.37 15.26 7.28
CA GLU A 98 -1.83 16.53 7.87
C GLU A 98 -2.20 17.56 6.82
N SER A 99 -1.47 17.56 5.72
CA SER A 99 -1.71 18.51 4.64
C SER A 99 -1.26 17.91 3.33
N VAL A 100 -1.83 18.42 2.25
CA VAL A 100 -1.51 17.96 0.91
C VAL A 100 -1.40 19.18 0.02
N ARG A 101 -0.37 19.21 -0.81
CA ARG A 101 -0.28 20.14 -1.93
C ARG A 101 -0.07 19.31 -3.16
N SER A 102 -0.84 19.59 -4.19
CA SER A 102 -0.76 18.81 -5.41
C SER A 102 -0.82 19.74 -6.61
N PHE A 103 -0.26 19.27 -7.70
CA PHE A 103 -0.28 19.97 -8.98
C PHE A 103 -0.55 18.94 -10.05
N THR A 104 -1.45 19.27 -10.95
CA THR A 104 -1.71 18.45 -12.12
C THR A 104 -1.53 19.34 -13.34
N ARG A 105 -0.61 18.96 -14.21
CA ARG A 105 -0.38 19.69 -15.43
C ARG A 105 -1.58 19.53 -16.35
N SER A 106 -2.11 20.65 -16.80
CA SER A 106 -3.20 20.63 -17.77
C SER A 106 -2.61 20.56 -19.19
N ASP A 107 -3.43 20.12 -20.15
CA ASP A 107 -3.00 20.06 -21.56
C ASP A 107 -2.54 21.42 -22.06
N GLY A 108 -3.18 22.49 -21.59
CA GLY A 108 -2.80 23.85 -21.96
C GLY A 108 -1.45 24.29 -21.45
N ASP A 109 -0.92 23.61 -20.44
CA ASP A 109 0.38 23.93 -19.85
C ASP A 109 1.51 23.11 -20.46
N ALA A 110 1.20 22.22 -21.39
CA ALA A 110 2.20 21.40 -22.05
C ALA A 110 2.90 22.24 -23.13
N ALA A 111 3.95 22.89 -22.76
CA ALA A 111 4.70 23.72 -23.69
C ALA A 111 5.94 23.02 -24.16
#